data_9fcf4b6a3cecfed667ac561391d4ee51
#
_entry.id   9fcf4b6a3cecfed667ac561391d4ee51
#
_cell.length_a   1.000
_cell.length_b   1.000
_cell.length_c   1.000
_cell.angle_alpha   90.00
_cell.angle_beta   90.00
_cell.angle_gamma   90.00
#
_symmetry.space_group_name_H-M   'P 1'
#
loop_
_entity.id
_entity.type
_entity.pdbx_description
1 polymer ?
#
loop_
_entity_poly.entity_id
_entity_poly.type
_entity_poly.pdbx_seq_one_letter_code
_entity_poly.pdbx_strand_id
1 'polypeptide(L)'
;MRLNEVILHEEKLDVKSVITSSIKKLDKVFKNNNYELRIVGGAVRDLALGKTPKDIDLATDATPDEMIAMLDKASIRHKPTGLEHGTITAILDNEPFEITTLRADTETDGRHAEVEFVKSWEEDAKRRDLTYNAMSMDMEGKVYDYFDGMDDLQDKVSKFVGDADERIKEDYLRILRYFRFQGRLSTPTWDKDTLKAISSNVKGLQNISSERIWQEMSKVLSGNNVA
;
A
#
# COMPACT_ATOMS: atom_id res chain seq x y z
N MET A 1 -24.16 2.85 -15.50
CA MET A 1 -22.92 2.08 -15.36
C MET A 1 -21.79 3.04 -15.71
N ARG A 2 -21.24 3.75 -14.70
CA ARG A 2 -20.08 4.60 -14.89
C ARG A 2 -18.86 3.68 -14.94
N LEU A 3 -18.16 3.67 -16.06
CA LEU A 3 -16.79 3.16 -16.12
C LEU A 3 -16.00 3.96 -15.06
N ASN A 4 -15.46 3.29 -14.05
CA ASN A 4 -14.51 3.90 -13.13
C ASN A 4 -13.27 4.25 -13.98
N GLU A 5 -13.19 5.50 -14.42
CA GLU A 5 -11.99 6.01 -15.05
C GLU A 5 -10.92 6.06 -13.96
N VAL A 6 -9.85 5.29 -14.15
CA VAL A 6 -8.63 5.42 -13.35
C VAL A 6 -8.18 6.86 -13.45
N ILE A 7 -8.12 7.58 -12.33
CA ILE A 7 -7.60 8.93 -12.33
C ILE A 7 -6.10 8.82 -12.59
N LEU A 8 -5.72 9.14 -13.83
CA LEU A 8 -4.33 9.21 -14.24
C LEU A 8 -3.87 10.64 -14.00
N HIS A 9 -3.10 10.88 -12.96
CA HIS A 9 -2.42 12.16 -12.81
C HIS A 9 -1.41 12.30 -13.95
N GLU A 10 -1.52 13.38 -14.74
CA GLU A 10 -0.62 13.64 -15.87
C GLU A 10 0.81 13.92 -15.41
N GLU A 11 0.99 14.38 -14.18
CA GLU A 11 2.31 14.65 -13.60
C GLU A 11 2.97 13.35 -13.13
N LYS A 12 4.14 13.07 -13.73
CA LYS A 12 4.99 11.96 -13.31
C LYS A 12 5.79 12.34 -12.08
N LEU A 13 5.82 11.45 -11.09
CA LEU A 13 6.69 11.60 -9.93
C LEU A 13 8.17 11.43 -10.33
N ASP A 14 9.08 12.12 -9.65
CA ASP A 14 10.52 11.91 -9.82
C ASP A 14 10.93 10.58 -9.16
N VAL A 15 11.22 9.60 -10.01
CA VAL A 15 11.57 8.23 -9.61
C VAL A 15 13.06 7.97 -9.50
N LYS A 16 13.92 8.98 -9.77
CA LYS A 16 15.39 8.78 -9.84
C LYS A 16 15.99 8.22 -8.55
N SER A 17 15.41 8.59 -7.41
CA SER A 17 15.88 8.15 -6.10
C SER A 17 15.49 6.70 -5.74
N VAL A 18 14.52 6.11 -6.45
CA VAL A 18 13.95 4.80 -6.09
C VAL A 18 14.11 3.74 -7.19
N ILE A 19 14.16 4.13 -8.47
CA ILE A 19 14.29 3.19 -9.58
C ILE A 19 15.75 2.87 -9.85
N THR A 20 16.25 1.85 -9.14
CA THR A 20 17.58 1.31 -9.32
C THR A 20 17.72 0.44 -10.58
N SER A 21 18.97 0.08 -10.94
CA SER A 21 19.23 -0.90 -12.03
C SER A 21 18.58 -2.25 -11.76
N SER A 22 18.54 -2.68 -10.49
CA SER A 22 17.96 -3.94 -10.06
C SER A 22 16.42 -3.92 -10.22
N ILE A 23 15.74 -2.83 -9.85
CA ILE A 23 14.31 -2.67 -10.07
C ILE A 23 13.96 -2.66 -11.56
N LYS A 24 14.75 -1.96 -12.40
CA LYS A 24 14.56 -1.98 -13.86
C LYS A 24 14.74 -3.39 -14.45
N LYS A 25 15.69 -4.18 -13.91
CA LYS A 25 15.88 -5.56 -14.33
C LYS A 25 14.70 -6.44 -13.94
N LEU A 26 14.14 -6.27 -12.73
CA LEU A 26 12.92 -6.95 -12.31
C LEU A 26 11.75 -6.57 -13.22
N ASP A 27 11.47 -5.30 -13.42
CA ASP A 27 10.40 -4.82 -14.28
C ASP A 27 10.47 -5.42 -15.70
N LYS A 28 11.69 -5.49 -16.27
CA LYS A 28 11.89 -6.14 -17.57
C LYS A 28 11.56 -7.63 -17.55
N VAL A 29 11.86 -8.35 -16.45
CA VAL A 29 11.52 -9.77 -16.31
C VAL A 29 10.02 -9.96 -16.30
N PHE A 30 9.28 -9.14 -15.53
CA PHE A 30 7.81 -9.20 -15.47
C PHE A 30 7.19 -8.82 -16.82
N LYS A 31 7.58 -7.72 -17.43
CA LYS A 31 7.08 -7.28 -18.75
C LYS A 31 7.33 -8.32 -19.86
N ASN A 32 8.47 -9.00 -19.85
CA ASN A 32 8.78 -10.05 -20.83
C ASN A 32 7.90 -11.31 -20.68
N ASN A 33 7.24 -11.49 -19.53
CA ASN A 33 6.30 -12.56 -19.27
C ASN A 33 4.84 -12.07 -19.25
N ASN A 34 4.56 -10.84 -19.73
CA ASN A 34 3.25 -10.18 -19.81
C ASN A 34 2.60 -9.91 -18.45
N TYR A 35 3.40 -9.62 -17.44
CA TYR A 35 2.94 -9.16 -16.12
C TYR A 35 3.38 -7.74 -15.87
N GLU A 36 2.61 -7.03 -15.06
CA GLU A 36 2.95 -5.71 -14.56
C GLU A 36 3.69 -5.79 -13.22
N LEU A 37 4.64 -4.88 -13.01
CA LEU A 37 5.29 -4.65 -11.73
C LEU A 37 5.14 -3.17 -11.39
N ARG A 38 4.60 -2.86 -10.20
CA ARG A 38 4.45 -1.47 -9.75
C ARG A 38 4.97 -1.30 -8.32
N ILE A 39 5.44 -0.10 -8.03
CA ILE A 39 5.67 0.37 -6.65
C ILE A 39 4.31 0.68 -6.05
N VAL A 40 4.10 0.34 -4.77
CA VAL A 40 2.79 0.50 -4.12
C VAL A 40 2.86 1.18 -2.75
N GLY A 41 1.77 1.79 -2.34
CA GLY A 41 1.52 2.20 -0.97
C GLY A 41 2.42 3.33 -0.46
N GLY A 42 3.12 3.05 0.64
CA GLY A 42 3.89 4.06 1.36
C GLY A 42 4.96 4.76 0.55
N ALA A 43 5.62 4.04 -0.37
CA ALA A 43 6.65 4.61 -1.23
C ALA A 43 6.07 5.64 -2.21
N VAL A 44 4.90 5.35 -2.81
CA VAL A 44 4.23 6.28 -3.73
C VAL A 44 3.80 7.54 -3.00
N ARG A 45 3.15 7.40 -1.83
CA ARG A 45 2.79 8.53 -0.96
C ARG A 45 4.00 9.40 -0.59
N ASP A 46 5.11 8.78 -0.18
CA ASP A 46 6.29 9.53 0.26
C ASP A 46 6.92 10.30 -0.90
N LEU A 47 6.98 9.70 -2.10
CA LEU A 47 7.41 10.39 -3.32
C LEU A 47 6.49 11.55 -3.69
N ALA A 48 5.17 11.37 -3.61
CA ALA A 48 4.19 12.43 -3.86
C ALA A 48 4.35 13.61 -2.87
N LEU A 49 4.82 13.34 -1.65
CA LEU A 49 5.17 14.36 -0.65
C LEU A 49 6.59 14.93 -0.83
N GLY A 50 7.31 14.58 -1.91
CA GLY A 50 8.70 15.01 -2.15
C GLY A 50 9.72 14.41 -1.18
N LYS A 51 9.38 13.28 -0.53
CA LYS A 51 10.24 12.56 0.43
C LYS A 51 10.87 11.34 -0.22
N THR A 52 12.06 10.98 0.20
CA THR A 52 12.67 9.69 -0.18
C THR A 52 12.07 8.56 0.66
N PRO A 53 11.43 7.55 0.04
CA PRO A 53 10.92 6.39 0.76
C PRO A 53 12.04 5.61 1.45
N LYS A 54 11.75 5.05 2.61
CA LYS A 54 12.69 4.14 3.32
C LYS A 54 12.63 2.72 2.76
N ASP A 55 11.43 2.26 2.49
CA ASP A 55 11.15 0.91 2.00
C ASP A 55 10.37 1.02 0.68
N ILE A 56 10.66 0.11 -0.26
CA ILE A 56 10.00 0.06 -1.56
C ILE A 56 9.30 -1.28 -1.67
N ASP A 57 7.98 -1.26 -1.49
CA ASP A 57 7.12 -2.40 -1.71
C ASP A 57 6.73 -2.48 -3.18
N LEU A 58 6.82 -3.68 -3.75
CA LEU A 58 6.43 -3.96 -5.14
C LEU A 58 5.18 -4.85 -5.14
N ALA A 59 4.32 -4.66 -6.13
CA ALA A 59 3.18 -5.54 -6.37
C ALA A 59 3.11 -5.93 -7.85
N THR A 60 2.42 -7.05 -8.12
CA THR A 60 2.27 -7.62 -9.46
C THR A 60 0.95 -8.37 -9.59
N ASP A 61 0.42 -8.45 -10.82
CA ASP A 61 -0.70 -9.29 -11.20
C ASP A 61 -0.32 -10.76 -11.46
N ALA A 62 0.98 -11.12 -11.33
CA ALA A 62 1.44 -12.50 -11.36
C ALA A 62 1.14 -13.22 -10.03
N THR A 63 0.72 -14.48 -10.09
CA THR A 63 0.61 -15.35 -8.91
C THR A 63 2.00 -15.72 -8.35
N PRO A 64 2.09 -16.21 -7.10
CA PRO A 64 3.37 -16.64 -6.55
C PRO A 64 4.10 -17.70 -7.39
N ASP A 65 3.37 -18.68 -7.94
CA ASP A 65 3.94 -19.73 -8.78
C ASP A 65 4.48 -19.17 -10.11
N GLU A 66 3.75 -18.23 -10.72
CA GLU A 66 4.17 -17.52 -11.91
C GLU A 66 5.40 -16.65 -11.64
N MET A 67 5.46 -15.98 -10.47
CA MET A 67 6.64 -15.23 -10.04
C MET A 67 7.88 -16.14 -9.88
N ILE A 68 7.73 -17.26 -9.18
CA ILE A 68 8.81 -18.23 -8.99
C ILE A 68 9.34 -18.70 -10.35
N ALA A 69 8.44 -19.13 -11.24
CA ALA A 69 8.82 -19.64 -12.56
C ALA A 69 9.60 -18.61 -13.40
N MET A 70 9.17 -17.33 -13.40
CA MET A 70 9.84 -16.30 -14.18
C MET A 70 11.19 -15.85 -13.56
N LEU A 71 11.29 -15.85 -12.22
CA LEU A 71 12.54 -15.53 -11.52
C LEU A 71 13.58 -16.64 -11.72
N ASP A 72 13.18 -17.91 -11.66
CA ASP A 72 14.03 -19.07 -11.97
C ASP A 72 14.56 -19.00 -13.41
N LYS A 73 13.66 -18.79 -14.38
CA LYS A 73 14.02 -18.62 -15.79
C LYS A 73 15.02 -17.47 -16.02
N ALA A 74 14.91 -16.41 -15.24
CA ALA A 74 15.81 -15.27 -15.28
C ALA A 74 17.11 -15.47 -14.46
N SER A 75 17.27 -16.62 -13.79
CA SER A 75 18.36 -16.92 -12.85
C SER A 75 18.47 -15.87 -11.73
N ILE A 76 17.33 -15.37 -11.24
CA ILE A 76 17.23 -14.44 -10.12
C ILE A 76 16.96 -15.24 -8.86
N ARG A 77 17.86 -15.11 -7.88
CA ARG A 77 17.69 -15.74 -6.57
C ARG A 77 16.47 -15.17 -5.86
N HIS A 78 15.65 -16.02 -5.27
CA HIS A 78 14.43 -15.63 -4.57
C HIS A 78 14.16 -16.50 -3.36
N LYS A 79 13.24 -16.04 -2.49
CA LYS A 79 12.74 -16.76 -1.31
C LYS A 79 11.23 -16.52 -1.15
N PRO A 80 10.45 -17.57 -0.83
CA PRO A 80 9.03 -17.43 -0.49
C PRO A 80 8.88 -16.96 0.96
N THR A 81 9.00 -15.66 1.21
CA THR A 81 9.00 -15.09 2.56
C THR A 81 7.62 -14.92 3.18
N GLY A 82 6.56 -14.95 2.39
CA GLY A 82 5.16 -14.82 2.80
C GLY A 82 4.22 -15.43 1.78
N LEU A 83 4.44 -16.71 1.43
CA LEU A 83 3.71 -17.39 0.36
C LEU A 83 2.20 -17.41 0.60
N GLU A 84 1.78 -17.58 1.85
CA GLU A 84 0.37 -17.52 2.28
C GLU A 84 -0.28 -16.15 2.00
N HIS A 85 0.54 -15.09 1.93
CA HIS A 85 0.09 -13.74 1.59
C HIS A 85 0.47 -13.31 0.17
N GLY A 86 1.03 -14.24 -0.61
CA GLY A 86 1.44 -13.97 -2.00
C GLY A 86 2.76 -13.22 -2.14
N THR A 87 3.63 -13.19 -1.11
CA THR A 87 4.88 -12.44 -1.14
C THR A 87 6.08 -13.31 -1.44
N ILE A 88 6.85 -12.91 -2.46
CA ILE A 88 8.13 -13.49 -2.83
C ILE A 88 9.20 -12.40 -2.72
N THR A 89 10.32 -12.71 -2.06
CA THR A 89 11.48 -11.81 -2.03
C THR A 89 12.47 -12.19 -3.11
N ALA A 90 12.61 -11.35 -4.14
CA ALA A 90 13.66 -11.45 -5.13
C ALA A 90 14.96 -10.82 -4.61
N ILE A 91 16.12 -11.41 -4.92
CA ILE A 91 17.44 -10.94 -4.45
C ILE A 91 18.30 -10.61 -5.65
N LEU A 92 18.57 -9.32 -5.88
CA LEU A 92 19.42 -8.81 -6.93
C LEU A 92 20.49 -7.90 -6.33
N ASP A 93 21.73 -8.04 -6.81
CA ASP A 93 22.87 -7.24 -6.36
C ASP A 93 23.04 -7.23 -4.82
N ASN A 94 22.66 -8.36 -4.16
CA ASN A 94 22.59 -8.56 -2.72
C ASN A 94 21.51 -7.72 -1.99
N GLU A 95 20.61 -7.08 -2.72
CA GLU A 95 19.48 -6.34 -2.16
C GLU A 95 18.20 -7.19 -2.27
N PRO A 96 17.38 -7.26 -1.21
CA PRO A 96 16.08 -7.93 -1.23
C PRO A 96 15.00 -6.98 -1.76
N PHE A 97 14.11 -7.50 -2.60
CA PHE A 97 12.93 -6.81 -3.13
C PHE A 97 11.70 -7.65 -2.83
N GLU A 98 10.82 -7.16 -1.97
CA GLU A 98 9.56 -7.82 -1.67
C GLU A 98 8.53 -7.50 -2.77
N ILE A 99 8.01 -8.58 -3.39
CA ILE A 99 7.05 -8.50 -4.47
C ILE A 99 5.81 -9.29 -4.03
N THR A 100 4.67 -8.62 -3.97
CA THR A 100 3.42 -9.22 -3.52
C THR A 100 2.42 -9.32 -4.66
N THR A 101 1.80 -10.49 -4.83
CA THR A 101 0.67 -10.69 -5.75
C THR A 101 -0.51 -9.81 -5.33
N LEU A 102 -1.21 -9.22 -6.31
CA LEU A 102 -2.47 -8.51 -6.06
C LEU A 102 -3.48 -9.45 -5.40
N ARG A 103 -4.17 -8.96 -4.38
CA ARG A 103 -5.12 -9.76 -3.60
C ARG A 103 -6.33 -8.96 -3.16
N ALA A 104 -7.45 -9.65 -2.99
CA ALA A 104 -8.63 -9.17 -2.29
C ALA A 104 -8.75 -9.90 -0.94
N ASP A 105 -9.26 -9.22 0.07
CA ASP A 105 -9.57 -9.82 1.36
C ASP A 105 -11.00 -10.39 1.27
N THR A 106 -11.17 -11.72 1.40
CA THR A 106 -12.48 -12.38 1.29
C THR A 106 -13.20 -12.46 2.62
N GLU A 107 -12.47 -12.74 3.71
CA GLU A 107 -12.99 -12.72 5.07
C GLU A 107 -11.93 -12.11 5.99
N THR A 108 -12.33 -11.23 6.90
CA THR A 108 -11.42 -10.62 7.87
C THR A 108 -11.96 -10.78 9.28
N ASP A 109 -11.18 -11.37 10.17
CA ASP A 109 -11.43 -11.40 11.62
C ASP A 109 -10.62 -10.32 12.38
N GLY A 110 -10.06 -9.36 11.65
CA GLY A 110 -9.17 -8.30 12.15
C GLY A 110 -7.72 -8.73 12.35
N ARG A 111 -7.42 -10.03 12.27
CA ARG A 111 -6.06 -10.56 12.44
C ARG A 111 -5.60 -11.41 11.27
N HIS A 112 -6.48 -12.20 10.71
CA HIS A 112 -6.22 -13.05 9.56
C HIS A 112 -7.27 -12.72 8.50
N ALA A 113 -6.82 -12.41 7.31
CA ALA A 113 -7.66 -12.32 6.13
C ALA A 113 -7.41 -13.57 5.30
N GLU A 114 -8.46 -14.30 4.94
CA GLU A 114 -8.36 -15.21 3.81
C GLU A 114 -8.20 -14.34 2.57
N VAL A 115 -7.13 -14.59 1.81
CA VAL A 115 -6.79 -13.79 0.65
C VAL A 115 -7.08 -14.56 -0.62
N GLU A 116 -7.73 -13.90 -1.56
CA GLU A 116 -7.87 -14.37 -2.93
C GLU A 116 -6.93 -13.56 -3.83
N PHE A 117 -6.10 -14.24 -4.63
CA PHE A 117 -5.27 -13.57 -5.61
C PHE A 117 -6.11 -13.05 -6.77
N VAL A 118 -5.99 -11.77 -7.04
CA VAL A 118 -6.74 -11.08 -8.09
C VAL A 118 -5.80 -10.51 -9.16
N LYS A 119 -6.35 -10.13 -10.31
CA LYS A 119 -5.60 -9.44 -11.36
C LYS A 119 -5.93 -7.95 -11.45
N SER A 120 -6.90 -7.51 -10.64
CA SER A 120 -7.35 -6.11 -10.63
C SER A 120 -6.55 -5.28 -9.63
N TRP A 121 -5.87 -4.26 -10.13
CA TRP A 121 -5.17 -3.28 -9.31
C TRP A 121 -6.12 -2.46 -8.42
N GLU A 122 -7.34 -2.21 -8.90
CA GLU A 122 -8.36 -1.51 -8.13
C GLU A 122 -8.84 -2.34 -6.93
N GLU A 123 -9.02 -3.67 -7.11
CA GLU A 123 -9.42 -4.55 -6.01
C GLU A 123 -8.34 -4.63 -4.93
N ASP A 124 -7.05 -4.73 -5.29
CA ASP A 124 -5.97 -4.66 -4.31
C ASP A 124 -5.90 -3.30 -3.62
N ALA A 125 -6.10 -2.20 -4.35
CA ALA A 125 -6.17 -0.87 -3.77
C ALA A 125 -7.35 -0.70 -2.80
N LYS A 126 -8.51 -1.28 -3.12
CA LYS A 126 -9.73 -1.21 -2.33
C LYS A 126 -9.59 -1.81 -0.92
N ARG A 127 -8.79 -2.86 -0.74
CA ARG A 127 -8.57 -3.47 0.60
C ARG A 127 -7.63 -2.66 1.50
N ARG A 128 -6.94 -1.65 0.99
CA ARG A 128 -5.99 -0.83 1.76
C ARG A 128 -6.71 0.12 2.73
N ASP A 129 -5.98 0.71 3.66
CA ASP A 129 -6.56 1.54 4.72
C ASP A 129 -6.95 2.95 4.24
N LEU A 130 -5.97 3.75 3.82
CA LEU A 130 -6.15 5.15 3.45
C LEU A 130 -5.95 5.36 1.95
N THR A 131 -6.66 6.31 1.37
CA THR A 131 -6.67 6.61 -0.06
C THR A 131 -5.27 6.78 -0.63
N TYR A 132 -4.44 7.60 -0.02
CA TYR A 132 -3.06 7.83 -0.48
C TYR A 132 -2.09 6.65 -0.21
N ASN A 133 -2.47 5.66 0.60
CA ASN A 133 -1.74 4.40 0.73
C ASN A 133 -2.23 3.34 -0.28
N ALA A 134 -3.31 3.64 -1.01
CA ALA A 134 -3.89 2.76 -2.01
C ALA A 134 -3.37 3.04 -3.44
N MET A 135 -2.53 4.04 -3.60
CA MET A 135 -1.90 4.37 -4.88
C MET A 135 -0.84 3.36 -5.28
N SER A 136 -0.66 3.20 -6.59
CA SER A 136 0.46 2.48 -7.19
C SER A 136 1.13 3.33 -8.27
N MET A 137 2.37 2.97 -8.66
CA MET A 137 3.15 3.73 -9.61
C MET A 137 4.00 2.78 -10.47
N ASP A 138 4.06 3.01 -11.77
CA ASP A 138 4.96 2.28 -12.66
C ASP A 138 6.42 2.77 -12.55
N MET A 139 7.32 2.10 -13.27
CA MET A 139 8.75 2.44 -13.23
C MET A 139 9.09 3.72 -14.01
N GLU A 140 8.15 4.29 -14.73
CA GLU A 140 8.25 5.57 -15.44
C GLU A 140 7.71 6.76 -14.62
N GLY A 141 7.21 6.48 -13.39
CA GLY A 141 6.70 7.50 -12.47
C GLY A 141 5.22 7.85 -12.63
N LYS A 142 4.50 7.14 -13.51
CA LYS A 142 3.06 7.34 -13.70
C LYS A 142 2.30 6.76 -12.51
N VAL A 143 1.49 7.60 -11.86
CA VAL A 143 0.66 7.20 -10.72
C VAL A 143 -0.68 6.66 -11.19
N TYR A 144 -1.13 5.59 -10.56
CA TYR A 144 -2.45 4.99 -10.69
C TYR A 144 -3.18 5.18 -9.36
N ASP A 145 -4.17 6.02 -9.37
CA ASP A 145 -4.98 6.40 -8.22
C ASP A 145 -6.44 6.09 -8.50
N TYR A 146 -7.06 5.24 -7.68
CA TYR A 146 -8.44 4.79 -7.85
C TYR A 146 -9.39 5.45 -6.83
N PHE A 147 -8.84 6.17 -5.84
CA PHE A 147 -9.59 6.64 -4.66
C PHE A 147 -9.21 8.06 -4.24
N ASP A 148 -8.77 8.90 -5.18
CA ASP A 148 -8.44 10.32 -4.97
C ASP A 148 -7.34 10.56 -3.91
N GLY A 149 -6.39 9.62 -3.78
CA GLY A 149 -5.32 9.70 -2.79
C GLY A 149 -4.35 10.85 -3.01
N MET A 150 -4.10 11.26 -4.27
CA MET A 150 -3.28 12.43 -4.59
C MET A 150 -3.95 13.72 -4.15
N ASP A 151 -5.26 13.86 -4.38
CA ASP A 151 -6.03 15.03 -3.97
C ASP A 151 -6.08 15.12 -2.44
N ASP A 152 -6.32 13.99 -1.76
CA ASP A 152 -6.30 13.93 -0.29
C ASP A 152 -4.92 14.32 0.30
N LEU A 153 -3.82 13.96 -0.37
CA LEU A 153 -2.47 14.42 0.03
C LEU A 153 -2.29 15.93 -0.19
N GLN A 154 -2.77 16.47 -1.29
CA GLN A 154 -2.71 17.89 -1.61
C GLN A 154 -3.53 18.71 -0.60
N ASP A 155 -4.70 18.22 -0.25
CA ASP A 155 -5.61 18.81 0.76
C ASP A 155 -5.15 18.54 2.20
N LYS A 156 -4.09 17.72 2.38
CA LYS A 156 -3.53 17.36 3.70
C LYS A 156 -4.56 16.68 4.62
N VAL A 157 -5.39 15.86 4.04
CA VAL A 157 -6.44 15.13 4.74
C VAL A 157 -6.23 13.62 4.60
N SER A 158 -6.49 12.87 5.66
CA SER A 158 -6.55 11.42 5.60
C SER A 158 -8.00 10.97 5.47
N LYS A 159 -8.28 10.10 4.50
CA LYS A 159 -9.57 9.43 4.36
C LYS A 159 -9.36 7.94 4.19
N PHE A 160 -10.32 7.16 4.67
CA PHE A 160 -10.33 5.73 4.38
C PHE A 160 -10.75 5.45 2.95
N VAL A 161 -10.26 4.35 2.39
CA VAL A 161 -10.75 3.84 1.10
C VAL A 161 -12.18 3.36 1.29
N GLY A 162 -13.13 3.94 0.56
CA GLY A 162 -14.56 3.59 0.68
C GLY A 162 -15.21 4.13 1.95
N ASP A 163 -16.11 3.35 2.56
CA ASP A 163 -16.83 3.77 3.76
C ASP A 163 -15.97 3.64 5.01
N ALA A 164 -15.79 4.73 5.75
CA ALA A 164 -14.92 4.78 6.93
C ALA A 164 -15.40 3.87 8.07
N ASP A 165 -16.72 3.76 8.27
CA ASP A 165 -17.30 2.94 9.33
C ASP A 165 -17.07 1.44 9.07
N GLU A 166 -17.27 1.00 7.82
CA GLU A 166 -17.00 -0.37 7.38
C GLU A 166 -15.51 -0.69 7.51
N ARG A 167 -14.63 0.19 7.02
CA ARG A 167 -13.17 -0.01 7.04
C ARG A 167 -12.61 -0.09 8.45
N ILE A 168 -13.16 0.67 9.40
CA ILE A 168 -12.74 0.61 10.81
C ILE A 168 -13.21 -0.71 11.44
N LYS A 169 -14.42 -1.18 11.13
CA LYS A 169 -14.96 -2.44 11.68
C LYS A 169 -14.20 -3.68 11.23
N GLU A 170 -13.61 -3.69 10.05
CA GLU A 170 -12.76 -4.78 9.58
C GLU A 170 -11.49 -4.94 10.44
N ASP A 171 -10.87 -3.82 10.86
CA ASP A 171 -9.73 -3.82 11.79
C ASP A 171 -9.69 -2.49 12.56
N TYR A 172 -10.08 -2.52 13.82
CA TYR A 172 -10.09 -1.34 14.70
C TYR A 172 -8.72 -0.69 14.88
N LEU A 173 -7.61 -1.40 14.60
CA LEU A 173 -6.27 -0.81 14.62
C LEU A 173 -6.12 0.32 13.59
N ARG A 174 -6.97 0.35 12.54
CA ARG A 174 -7.01 1.42 11.55
C ARG A 174 -7.30 2.79 12.16
N ILE A 175 -7.96 2.86 13.32
CA ILE A 175 -8.12 4.11 14.08
C ILE A 175 -6.76 4.69 14.46
N LEU A 176 -5.87 3.89 15.04
CA LEU A 176 -4.52 4.35 15.41
C LEU A 176 -3.66 4.66 14.18
N ARG A 177 -3.81 3.86 13.13
CA ARG A 177 -3.15 4.11 11.84
C ARG A 177 -3.57 5.44 11.24
N TYR A 178 -4.86 5.78 11.28
CA TYR A 178 -5.38 7.08 10.83
C TYR A 178 -4.62 8.23 11.52
N PHE A 179 -4.58 8.25 12.85
CA PHE A 179 -3.88 9.31 13.59
C PHE A 179 -2.38 9.32 13.30
N ARG A 180 -1.75 8.16 13.16
CA ARG A 180 -0.34 8.06 12.79
C ARG A 180 -0.03 8.72 11.45
N PHE A 181 -0.85 8.49 10.44
CA PHE A 181 -0.63 9.05 9.12
C PHE A 181 -1.05 10.52 9.04
N GLN A 182 -2.17 10.87 9.64
CA GLN A 182 -2.62 12.26 9.75
C GLN A 182 -1.57 13.15 10.44
N GLY A 183 -0.97 12.67 11.51
CA GLY A 183 0.11 13.37 12.22
C GLY A 183 1.42 13.51 11.44
N ARG A 184 1.56 12.86 10.29
CA ARG A 184 2.73 13.03 9.38
C ARG A 184 2.54 14.10 8.32
N LEU A 185 1.31 14.57 8.14
CA LEU A 185 0.98 15.65 7.22
C LEU A 185 1.30 16.99 7.88
N SER A 186 1.89 17.91 7.15
CA SER A 186 2.14 19.26 7.65
C SER A 186 0.84 20.05 7.67
N THR A 187 0.43 20.61 8.80
CA THR A 187 -0.84 21.35 8.94
C THR A 187 -2.04 20.55 8.44
N PRO A 188 -2.38 19.44 9.12
CA PRO A 188 -3.41 18.52 8.64
C PRO A 188 -4.81 19.14 8.67
N THR A 189 -5.61 18.81 7.68
CA THR A 189 -7.06 19.11 7.61
C THR A 189 -7.83 17.90 8.13
N TRP A 190 -8.88 18.13 8.92
CA TRP A 190 -9.63 17.04 9.54
C TRP A 190 -10.94 16.79 8.81
N ASP A 191 -11.13 15.58 8.31
CA ASP A 191 -12.39 15.14 7.72
C ASP A 191 -13.41 14.79 8.81
N LYS A 192 -14.56 15.50 8.80
CA LYS A 192 -15.57 15.37 9.86
C LYS A 192 -16.27 14.01 9.84
N ASP A 193 -16.49 13.45 8.68
CA ASP A 193 -17.18 12.16 8.53
C ASP A 193 -16.27 11.01 8.99
N THR A 194 -15.00 11.05 8.65
CA THR A 194 -14.00 10.12 9.17
C THR A 194 -13.88 10.20 10.70
N LEU A 195 -13.81 11.42 11.27
CA LEU A 195 -13.74 11.59 12.73
C LEU A 195 -15.01 11.08 13.43
N LYS A 196 -16.17 11.25 12.82
CA LYS A 196 -17.45 10.72 13.34
C LYS A 196 -17.43 9.18 13.33
N ALA A 197 -16.99 8.55 12.24
CA ALA A 197 -16.85 7.10 12.15
C ALA A 197 -15.88 6.56 13.22
N ILE A 198 -14.71 7.22 13.40
CA ILE A 198 -13.75 6.88 14.45
C ILE A 198 -14.38 6.96 15.83
N SER A 199 -15.06 8.08 16.15
CA SER A 199 -15.71 8.28 17.45
C SER A 199 -16.75 7.20 17.75
N SER A 200 -17.50 6.78 16.74
CA SER A 200 -18.53 5.73 16.87
C SER A 200 -17.91 4.35 17.14
N ASN A 201 -16.71 4.10 16.67
CA ASN A 201 -16.06 2.78 16.69
C ASN A 201 -14.88 2.66 17.68
N VAL A 202 -14.53 3.72 18.41
CA VAL A 202 -13.34 3.74 19.29
C VAL A 202 -13.33 2.62 20.34
N LYS A 203 -14.50 2.17 20.81
CA LYS A 203 -14.64 1.06 21.74
C LYS A 203 -14.12 -0.27 21.18
N GLY A 204 -14.10 -0.43 19.85
CA GLY A 204 -13.58 -1.60 19.18
C GLY A 204 -12.06 -1.83 19.41
N LEU A 205 -11.31 -0.79 19.79
CA LEU A 205 -9.90 -0.93 20.18
C LEU A 205 -9.68 -1.91 21.34
N GLN A 206 -10.70 -2.16 22.17
CA GLN A 206 -10.63 -3.15 23.26
C GLN A 206 -10.44 -4.58 22.73
N ASN A 207 -10.80 -4.84 21.48
CA ASN A 207 -10.66 -6.15 20.82
C ASN A 207 -9.26 -6.36 20.22
N ILE A 208 -8.41 -5.32 20.22
CA ILE A 208 -7.06 -5.39 19.65
C ILE A 208 -6.06 -5.76 20.73
N SER A 209 -5.11 -6.64 20.40
CA SER A 209 -4.06 -7.02 21.36
C SER A 209 -3.20 -5.83 21.77
N SER A 210 -2.79 -5.79 23.04
CA SER A 210 -1.93 -4.72 23.56
C SER A 210 -0.64 -4.56 22.79
N GLU A 211 -0.09 -5.66 22.24
CA GLU A 211 1.11 -5.65 21.41
C GLU A 211 0.89 -4.86 20.12
N ARG A 212 -0.22 -5.12 19.38
CA ARG A 212 -0.55 -4.39 18.16
C ARG A 212 -0.78 -2.89 18.45
N ILE A 213 -1.51 -2.58 19.52
CA ILE A 213 -1.72 -1.19 19.96
C ILE A 213 -0.37 -0.53 20.24
N TRP A 214 0.50 -1.19 21.02
CA TRP A 214 1.81 -0.65 21.36
C TRP A 214 2.69 -0.40 20.13
N GLN A 215 2.70 -1.32 19.16
CA GLN A 215 3.45 -1.17 17.92
C GLN A 215 2.99 0.07 17.12
N GLU A 216 1.69 0.31 17.00
CA GLU A 216 1.19 1.51 16.31
C GLU A 216 1.42 2.79 17.13
N MET A 217 1.17 2.76 18.44
CA MET A 217 1.42 3.90 19.33
C MET A 217 2.89 4.31 19.35
N SER A 218 3.82 3.36 19.35
CA SER A 218 5.25 3.64 19.27
C SER A 218 5.60 4.39 17.97
N LYS A 219 4.95 4.04 16.85
CA LYS A 219 5.13 4.74 15.56
C LYS A 219 4.48 6.14 15.57
N VAL A 220 3.38 6.34 16.30
CA VAL A 220 2.77 7.67 16.52
C VAL A 220 3.75 8.53 17.31
N LEU A 221 4.21 8.04 18.47
CA LEU A 221 5.09 8.78 19.37
C LEU A 221 6.47 9.07 18.78
N SER A 222 6.95 8.30 17.81
CA SER A 222 8.19 8.57 17.07
C SER A 222 8.01 9.52 15.87
N GLY A 223 6.81 10.01 15.65
CA GLY A 223 6.50 10.97 14.58
C GLY A 223 6.90 12.40 14.92
N ASN A 224 7.02 13.27 13.91
CA ASN A 224 7.46 14.65 14.08
C ASN A 224 6.39 15.61 14.62
N ASN A 225 5.12 15.22 14.62
CA ASN A 225 3.98 16.06 15.01
C ASN A 225 3.17 15.35 16.11
N VAL A 226 3.79 15.10 17.25
CA VAL A 226 3.19 14.34 18.37
C VAL A 226 2.50 15.28 19.39
N ALA A 227 2.65 16.58 19.25
CA ALA A 227 2.06 17.60 20.13
C ALA A 227 0.92 18.33 19.46
#